data_e8540a9fe517b4e7caaeed4dccf351ec
#
_entry.id   e8540a9fe517b4e7caaeed4dccf351ec
#
_cell.length_a   1.000
_cell.length_b   1.000
_cell.length_c   1.000
_cell.angle_alpha   90.00
_cell.angle_beta   90.00
_cell.angle_gamma   90.00
#
_symmetry.space_group_name_H-M   'P 1'
#
loop_
_entity.id
_entity.type
_entity.pdbx_description
1 polymer ?
#
loop_
_entity_poly.entity_id
_entity_poly.type
_entity_poly.pdbx_seq_one_letter_code
_entity_poly.pdbx_strand_id
1 'polypeptide(L)'
;MRHVLALAATALFLSAAAGGEAKAPPLKVCLVAACEEYHSDVSLGEFRKHLESNYNVACTTVSGKDAGKGIPGIEAIRDGDVMLLFARRITLTDEQLKCVQAYCKAGKPIVGVRTASHAFQNWLAFDKEVLGGNYQGHYGDGPKADVRIADRAKDHPILAGFKPFASAYSLYKNTGLAGDAQVLLTGTAGGKTEPVAWTRLHNGGRIFYTSLGGPDDFKDAGFRRMLARALFWATSRPVEGR
;
A
#
# COMPACT_ATOMS: atom_id res chain seq x y z
N MET A 1 -56.04 47.12 -44.90
CA MET A 1 -55.52 45.76 -45.05
C MET A 1 -54.37 45.58 -44.10
N ARG A 2 -54.57 44.84 -42.99
CA ARG A 2 -53.57 44.61 -41.97
C ARG A 2 -53.12 43.14 -42.09
N HIS A 3 -51.86 42.93 -42.42
CA HIS A 3 -51.25 41.61 -42.47
C HIS A 3 -50.74 41.20 -41.07
N VAL A 4 -51.29 40.14 -40.54
CA VAL A 4 -50.82 39.50 -39.27
C VAL A 4 -49.78 38.44 -39.67
N LEU A 5 -48.53 38.64 -39.28
CA LEU A 5 -47.48 37.61 -39.35
C LEU A 5 -47.58 36.70 -38.10
N ALA A 6 -47.81 35.45 -38.31
CA ALA A 6 -47.73 34.41 -37.26
C ALA A 6 -46.32 33.90 -37.19
N LEU A 7 -45.65 34.11 -36.04
CA LEU A 7 -44.35 33.46 -35.70
C LEU A 7 -44.61 32.05 -35.15
N ALA A 8 -44.15 31.05 -35.85
CA ALA A 8 -44.12 29.69 -35.34
C ALA A 8 -42.81 29.47 -34.50
N ALA A 9 -42.97 29.26 -33.19
CA ALA A 9 -41.87 28.93 -32.32
C ALA A 9 -41.64 27.40 -32.37
N THR A 10 -40.50 26.99 -32.95
CA THR A 10 -40.08 25.57 -32.95
C THR A 10 -39.32 25.29 -31.65
N ALA A 11 -39.91 24.54 -30.74
CA ALA A 11 -39.26 24.08 -29.51
C ALA A 11 -38.31 22.94 -29.85
N LEU A 12 -37.00 23.15 -29.75
CA LEU A 12 -36.00 22.07 -29.76
C LEU A 12 -35.99 21.36 -28.41
N PHE A 13 -36.48 20.14 -28.38
CA PHE A 13 -36.29 19.20 -27.25
C PHE A 13 -34.83 18.68 -27.29
N LEU A 14 -33.94 19.21 -26.45
CA LEU A 14 -32.65 18.58 -26.14
C LEU A 14 -32.94 17.33 -25.32
N SER A 15 -32.87 16.16 -25.92
CA SER A 15 -32.83 14.88 -25.23
C SER A 15 -31.47 14.76 -24.52
N ALA A 16 -31.44 14.94 -23.19
CA ALA A 16 -30.30 14.63 -22.37
C ALA A 16 -30.15 13.09 -22.35
N ALA A 17 -29.23 12.57 -23.16
CA ALA A 17 -28.79 11.18 -23.03
C ALA A 17 -28.17 11.02 -21.66
N ALA A 18 -28.77 10.26 -20.76
CA ALA A 18 -28.19 9.79 -19.51
C ALA A 18 -27.02 8.84 -19.86
N GLY A 19 -25.85 9.43 -20.07
CA GLY A 19 -24.59 8.69 -20.19
C GLY A 19 -24.30 8.05 -18.83
N GLY A 20 -24.57 6.75 -18.67
CA GLY A 20 -24.07 6.00 -17.54
C GLY A 20 -22.55 6.14 -17.52
N GLU A 21 -21.98 6.71 -16.44
CA GLU A 21 -20.52 6.76 -16.27
C GLU A 21 -19.98 5.33 -16.34
N ALA A 22 -19.15 5.06 -17.34
CA ALA A 22 -18.48 3.77 -17.45
C ALA A 22 -17.62 3.56 -16.18
N LYS A 23 -17.87 2.47 -15.47
CA LYS A 23 -17.12 2.14 -14.26
C LYS A 23 -15.63 2.12 -14.57
N ALA A 24 -14.82 2.78 -13.75
CA ALA A 24 -13.36 2.83 -13.95
C ALA A 24 -12.76 1.40 -13.97
N PRO A 25 -11.71 1.15 -14.75
CA PRO A 25 -11.07 -0.15 -14.76
C PRO A 25 -10.52 -0.49 -13.36
N PRO A 26 -10.51 -1.79 -12.98
CA PRO A 26 -10.05 -2.20 -11.66
C PRO A 26 -8.60 -1.78 -11.41
N LEU A 27 -8.29 -1.41 -10.16
CA LEU A 27 -6.92 -1.18 -9.71
C LEU A 27 -6.14 -2.50 -9.75
N LYS A 28 -5.07 -2.56 -10.54
CA LYS A 28 -4.22 -3.75 -10.64
C LYS A 28 -3.17 -3.75 -9.53
N VAL A 29 -3.29 -4.69 -8.60
CA VAL A 29 -2.37 -4.83 -7.46
C VAL A 29 -1.52 -6.09 -7.64
N CYS A 30 -0.19 -5.93 -7.64
CA CYS A 30 0.72 -7.07 -7.53
C CYS A 30 1.09 -7.30 -6.07
N LEU A 31 0.65 -8.42 -5.50
CA LEU A 31 0.94 -8.87 -4.14
C LEU A 31 2.19 -9.73 -4.15
N VAL A 32 3.26 -9.29 -3.49
CA VAL A 32 4.53 -10.03 -3.37
C VAL A 32 4.62 -10.63 -1.98
N ALA A 33 4.39 -11.93 -1.87
CA ALA A 33 4.37 -12.71 -0.63
C ALA A 33 5.63 -13.58 -0.50
N ALA A 34 6.64 -13.13 0.25
CA ALA A 34 7.90 -13.84 0.41
C ALA A 34 8.49 -13.66 1.82
N CYS A 35 7.66 -13.94 2.84
CA CYS A 35 8.04 -13.94 4.25
C CYS A 35 7.33 -15.08 4.99
N GLU A 36 8.03 -16.19 5.23
CA GLU A 36 7.50 -17.37 5.95
C GLU A 36 7.36 -17.08 7.45
N GLU A 37 8.26 -16.28 8.04
CA GLU A 37 8.22 -15.94 9.47
C GLU A 37 6.88 -15.32 9.91
N TYR A 38 6.24 -14.55 9.02
CA TYR A 38 4.94 -13.91 9.29
C TYR A 38 3.82 -14.45 8.38
N HIS A 39 4.00 -15.63 7.78
CA HIS A 39 3.00 -16.26 6.91
C HIS A 39 2.40 -15.29 5.90
N SER A 40 3.28 -14.56 5.16
CA SER A 40 2.84 -13.53 4.23
C SER A 40 1.96 -14.08 3.10
N ASP A 41 2.15 -15.33 2.70
CA ASP A 41 1.34 -16.05 1.73
C ASP A 41 -0.11 -16.20 2.19
N VAL A 42 -0.32 -16.59 3.46
CA VAL A 42 -1.65 -16.72 4.08
C VAL A 42 -2.27 -15.34 4.26
N SER A 43 -1.53 -14.42 4.89
CA SER A 43 -2.01 -13.07 5.20
C SER A 43 -2.41 -12.29 3.93
N LEU A 44 -1.59 -12.33 2.89
CA LEU A 44 -1.90 -11.66 1.62
C LEU A 44 -2.95 -12.41 0.80
N GLY A 45 -3.05 -13.75 0.94
CA GLY A 45 -4.13 -14.53 0.36
C GLY A 45 -5.51 -14.12 0.89
N GLU A 46 -5.65 -13.99 2.20
CA GLU A 46 -6.88 -13.50 2.84
C GLU A 46 -7.13 -12.01 2.54
N PHE A 47 -6.08 -11.20 2.51
CA PHE A 47 -6.20 -9.79 2.14
C PHE A 47 -6.61 -9.61 0.69
N ARG A 48 -6.13 -10.46 -0.24
CA ARG A 48 -6.59 -10.50 -1.63
C ARG A 48 -8.11 -10.72 -1.71
N LYS A 49 -8.62 -11.74 -1.00
CA LYS A 49 -10.07 -12.01 -0.95
C LYS A 49 -10.85 -10.79 -0.45
N HIS A 50 -10.33 -10.14 0.61
CA HIS A 50 -10.92 -8.92 1.15
C HIS A 50 -10.92 -7.78 0.12
N LEU A 51 -9.82 -7.55 -0.59
CA LEU A 51 -9.71 -6.51 -1.61
C LEU A 51 -10.70 -6.75 -2.76
N GLU A 52 -10.66 -7.96 -3.35
CA GLU A 52 -11.48 -8.30 -4.52
C GLU A 52 -12.98 -8.38 -4.19
N SER A 53 -13.35 -8.61 -2.91
CA SER A 53 -14.75 -8.63 -2.49
C SER A 53 -15.33 -7.25 -2.18
N ASN A 54 -14.50 -6.29 -1.75
CA ASN A 54 -15.00 -5.00 -1.24
C ASN A 54 -14.64 -3.80 -2.13
N TYR A 55 -13.68 -3.94 -3.03
CA TYR A 55 -13.14 -2.84 -3.83
C TYR A 55 -13.06 -3.21 -5.31
N ASN A 56 -13.02 -2.20 -6.18
CA ASN A 56 -12.78 -2.37 -7.62
C ASN A 56 -11.28 -2.61 -7.87
N VAL A 57 -10.81 -3.81 -7.54
CA VAL A 57 -9.40 -4.24 -7.56
C VAL A 57 -9.27 -5.58 -8.27
N ALA A 58 -8.18 -5.77 -9.00
CA ALA A 58 -7.74 -7.05 -9.56
C ALA A 58 -6.33 -7.37 -9.05
N CYS A 59 -6.15 -8.49 -8.36
CA CYS A 59 -4.89 -8.87 -7.75
C CYS A 59 -4.16 -9.97 -8.53
N THR A 60 -2.86 -9.76 -8.77
CA THR A 60 -1.91 -10.82 -9.14
C THR A 60 -1.04 -11.10 -7.91
N THR A 61 -0.81 -12.39 -7.59
CA THR A 61 0.04 -12.77 -6.47
C THR A 61 1.26 -13.51 -6.99
N VAL A 62 2.45 -13.11 -6.51
CA VAL A 62 3.71 -13.83 -6.70
C VAL A 62 4.26 -14.21 -5.31
N SER A 63 4.87 -15.39 -5.21
CA SER A 63 5.32 -15.92 -3.93
C SER A 63 6.78 -16.37 -3.99
N GLY A 64 7.49 -16.18 -2.88
CA GLY A 64 8.84 -16.65 -2.66
C GLY A 64 8.97 -17.24 -1.26
N LYS A 65 10.15 -17.79 -0.96
CA LYS A 65 10.48 -18.31 0.37
C LYS A 65 11.35 -17.31 1.12
N ASP A 66 11.14 -17.20 2.43
CA ASP A 66 11.99 -16.41 3.32
C ASP A 66 13.48 -16.83 3.18
N ALA A 67 14.36 -15.83 3.16
CA ALA A 67 15.79 -16.03 2.89
C ALA A 67 16.11 -16.85 1.60
N GLY A 68 15.13 -16.98 0.70
CA GLY A 68 15.24 -17.75 -0.54
C GLY A 68 16.04 -17.06 -1.63
N LYS A 69 16.24 -17.79 -2.74
CA LYS A 69 16.83 -17.26 -3.98
C LYS A 69 15.72 -16.95 -4.96
N GLY A 70 15.57 -15.64 -5.26
CA GLY A 70 14.56 -15.15 -6.19
C GLY A 70 13.12 -15.24 -5.68
N ILE A 71 12.25 -14.57 -6.41
CA ILE A 71 10.79 -14.63 -6.25
C ILE A 71 10.22 -14.97 -7.62
N PRO A 72 9.80 -16.23 -7.87
CA PRO A 72 9.26 -16.64 -9.17
C PRO A 72 8.11 -15.73 -9.61
N GLY A 73 8.18 -15.23 -10.84
CA GLY A 73 7.13 -14.37 -11.42
C GLY A 73 7.11 -12.93 -10.92
N ILE A 74 8.13 -12.44 -10.21
CA ILE A 74 8.19 -11.05 -9.71
C ILE A 74 8.06 -10.02 -10.84
N GLU A 75 8.33 -10.40 -12.07
CA GLU A 75 8.19 -9.56 -13.27
C GLU A 75 6.76 -9.03 -13.45
N ALA A 76 5.76 -9.71 -12.85
CA ALA A 76 4.36 -9.28 -12.84
C ALA A 76 4.14 -7.90 -12.18
N ILE A 77 5.10 -7.39 -11.39
CA ILE A 77 5.04 -6.02 -10.87
C ILE A 77 4.97 -4.97 -11.99
N ARG A 78 5.46 -5.28 -13.19
CA ARG A 78 5.44 -4.36 -14.35
C ARG A 78 4.02 -4.07 -14.82
N ASP A 79 3.13 -5.06 -14.75
CA ASP A 79 1.75 -5.01 -15.23
C ASP A 79 0.78 -4.46 -14.18
N GLY A 80 1.25 -4.35 -12.93
CA GLY A 80 0.50 -3.77 -11.82
C GLY A 80 0.57 -2.24 -11.81
N ASP A 81 -0.50 -1.63 -11.33
CA ASP A 81 -0.53 -0.20 -11.01
C ASP A 81 0.24 0.10 -9.71
N VAL A 82 0.27 -0.87 -8.79
CA VAL A 82 0.96 -0.79 -7.49
C VAL A 82 1.48 -2.15 -7.06
N MET A 83 2.66 -2.17 -6.42
CA MET A 83 3.22 -3.34 -5.75
C MET A 83 2.92 -3.26 -4.24
N LEU A 84 2.32 -4.33 -3.66
CA LEU A 84 2.35 -4.57 -2.23
C LEU A 84 3.43 -5.59 -1.92
N LEU A 85 4.45 -5.16 -1.17
CA LEU A 85 5.63 -5.96 -0.85
C LEU A 85 5.62 -6.43 0.62
N PHE A 86 5.57 -7.74 0.82
CA PHE A 86 5.77 -8.41 2.11
C PHE A 86 6.77 -9.55 1.94
N ALA A 87 8.05 -9.20 1.90
CA ALA A 87 9.16 -10.12 1.66
C ALA A 87 10.23 -9.98 2.75
N ARG A 88 11.04 -11.01 2.95
CA ARG A 88 12.08 -11.05 3.97
C ARG A 88 13.35 -11.72 3.47
N ARG A 89 14.44 -10.94 3.44
CA ARG A 89 15.83 -11.42 3.23
C ARG A 89 16.02 -12.26 1.97
N ILE A 90 15.33 -11.91 0.88
CA ILE A 90 15.45 -12.61 -0.39
C ILE A 90 16.72 -12.16 -1.12
N THR A 91 17.48 -13.10 -1.67
CA THR A 91 18.54 -12.82 -2.64
C THR A 91 17.94 -12.94 -4.04
N LEU A 92 17.59 -11.82 -4.66
CA LEU A 92 17.04 -11.80 -6.02
C LEU A 92 18.08 -12.29 -7.03
N THR A 93 17.65 -12.92 -8.15
CA THR A 93 18.55 -13.10 -9.30
C THR A 93 18.89 -11.73 -9.90
N ASP A 94 19.94 -11.67 -10.72
CA ASP A 94 20.36 -10.39 -11.32
C ASP A 94 19.25 -9.77 -12.19
N GLU A 95 18.50 -10.59 -12.94
CA GLU A 95 17.37 -10.13 -13.75
C GLU A 95 16.22 -9.61 -12.88
N GLN A 96 15.91 -10.30 -11.79
CA GLN A 96 14.87 -9.90 -10.85
C GLN A 96 15.26 -8.63 -10.11
N LEU A 97 16.51 -8.51 -9.67
CA LEU A 97 17.02 -7.29 -9.03
C LEU A 97 16.92 -6.10 -9.98
N LYS A 98 17.36 -6.24 -11.23
CA LYS A 98 17.20 -5.23 -12.27
C LYS A 98 15.74 -4.84 -12.49
N CYS A 99 14.83 -5.84 -12.50
CA CYS A 99 13.40 -5.61 -12.64
C CYS A 99 12.84 -4.73 -11.50
N VAL A 100 13.13 -5.09 -10.24
CA VAL A 100 12.67 -4.34 -9.06
C VAL A 100 13.30 -2.95 -9.01
N GLN A 101 14.60 -2.82 -9.31
CA GLN A 101 15.28 -1.53 -9.39
C GLN A 101 14.69 -0.63 -10.47
N ALA A 102 14.39 -1.19 -11.66
CA ALA A 102 13.74 -0.44 -12.74
C ALA A 102 12.32 0.04 -12.34
N TYR A 103 11.56 -0.80 -11.63
CA TYR A 103 10.26 -0.44 -11.08
C TYR A 103 10.35 0.76 -10.13
N CYS A 104 11.29 0.72 -9.18
CA CYS A 104 11.53 1.80 -8.22
C CYS A 104 12.05 3.07 -8.91
N LYS A 105 13.01 2.93 -9.86
CA LYS A 105 13.56 4.06 -10.63
C LYS A 105 12.50 4.78 -11.46
N ALA A 106 11.52 4.04 -11.98
CA ALA A 106 10.39 4.61 -12.73
C ALA A 106 9.36 5.33 -11.83
N GLY A 107 9.58 5.41 -10.52
CA GLY A 107 8.66 6.06 -9.58
C GLY A 107 7.31 5.33 -9.48
N LYS A 108 7.27 4.03 -9.66
CA LYS A 108 6.03 3.27 -9.51
C LYS A 108 5.65 3.12 -8.02
N PRO A 109 4.33 3.10 -7.71
CA PRO A 109 3.84 3.07 -6.33
C PRO A 109 4.17 1.79 -5.57
N ILE A 110 4.49 1.91 -4.27
CA ILE A 110 4.80 0.77 -3.39
C ILE A 110 4.03 0.90 -2.07
N VAL A 111 3.45 -0.21 -1.65
CA VAL A 111 2.93 -0.42 -0.29
C VAL A 111 3.80 -1.50 0.37
N GLY A 112 4.71 -1.08 1.26
CA GLY A 112 5.60 -1.99 2.00
C GLY A 112 4.98 -2.41 3.33
N VAL A 113 5.08 -3.69 3.65
CA VAL A 113 4.54 -4.26 4.89
C VAL A 113 5.64 -4.98 5.65
N ARG A 114 5.75 -4.69 6.93
CA ARG A 114 6.58 -5.31 7.96
C ARG A 114 8.03 -5.52 7.50
N THR A 115 8.37 -6.72 7.08
CA THR A 115 9.74 -7.10 6.70
C THR A 115 10.19 -6.52 5.36
N ALA A 116 9.34 -5.75 4.67
CA ALA A 116 9.73 -5.05 3.44
C ALA A 116 10.95 -4.14 3.65
N SER A 117 11.18 -3.61 4.86
CA SER A 117 12.39 -2.85 5.23
C SER A 117 13.70 -3.64 5.07
N HIS A 118 13.65 -4.96 5.12
CA HIS A 118 14.79 -5.84 4.88
C HIS A 118 14.43 -6.97 3.90
N ALA A 119 13.69 -6.61 2.85
CA ALA A 119 13.20 -7.58 1.86
C ALA A 119 14.33 -8.23 1.07
N PHE A 120 15.36 -7.46 0.68
CA PHE A 120 16.36 -7.90 -0.29
C PHE A 120 17.77 -7.93 0.28
N GLN A 121 18.42 -9.11 0.28
CA GLN A 121 19.78 -9.29 0.79
C GLN A 121 20.85 -8.65 -0.12
N ASN A 122 20.59 -8.63 -1.41
CA ASN A 122 21.49 -8.02 -2.39
C ASN A 122 21.10 -6.58 -2.78
N TRP A 123 20.22 -5.94 -2.00
CA TRP A 123 19.93 -4.50 -2.07
C TRP A 123 19.52 -3.98 -0.69
N LEU A 124 20.47 -3.99 0.24
CA LEU A 124 20.24 -3.54 1.63
C LEU A 124 19.85 -2.06 1.74
N ALA A 125 20.24 -1.25 0.76
CA ALA A 125 19.89 0.16 0.71
C ALA A 125 18.40 0.43 0.38
N PHE A 126 17.63 -0.60 -0.03
CA PHE A 126 16.22 -0.47 -0.43
C PHE A 126 15.36 0.22 0.63
N ASP A 127 15.53 -0.12 1.91
CA ASP A 127 14.79 0.53 3.00
C ASP A 127 15.04 2.03 3.06
N LYS A 128 16.31 2.42 3.10
CA LYS A 128 16.72 3.82 3.22
C LYS A 128 16.42 4.62 1.96
N GLU A 129 16.73 4.07 0.79
CA GLU A 129 16.63 4.76 -0.49
C GLU A 129 15.18 4.85 -0.97
N VAL A 130 14.44 3.75 -0.90
CA VAL A 130 13.10 3.64 -1.49
C VAL A 130 12.00 3.85 -0.46
N LEU A 131 12.01 3.06 0.63
CA LEU A 131 10.96 3.15 1.65
C LEU A 131 11.12 4.38 2.57
N GLY A 132 12.33 4.97 2.63
CA GLY A 132 12.64 6.08 3.53
C GLY A 132 12.74 5.67 4.99
N GLY A 133 12.91 4.37 5.24
CA GLY A 133 13.08 3.78 6.54
C GLY A 133 14.51 3.87 7.06
N ASN A 134 14.71 3.31 8.24
CA ASN A 134 16.02 3.12 8.86
C ASN A 134 15.94 1.97 9.86
N TYR A 135 15.55 0.79 9.38
CA TYR A 135 15.37 -0.39 10.22
C TYR A 135 16.68 -0.83 10.91
N GLN A 136 16.67 -0.82 12.23
CA GLN A 136 17.83 -1.18 13.08
C GLN A 136 17.50 -2.34 14.04
N GLY A 137 16.68 -3.30 13.59
CA GLY A 137 16.21 -4.38 14.43
C GLY A 137 14.91 -4.04 15.18
N HIS A 138 14.65 -4.72 16.27
CA HIS A 138 13.42 -4.58 17.05
C HIS A 138 13.68 -4.64 18.56
N TYR A 139 12.67 -4.24 19.35
CA TYR A 139 12.72 -4.29 20.82
C TYR A 139 12.17 -5.63 21.31
N GLY A 140 12.98 -6.69 21.28
CA GLY A 140 12.61 -8.00 21.81
C GLY A 140 11.29 -8.59 21.28
N ASP A 141 10.94 -9.78 21.73
CA ASP A 141 9.66 -10.46 21.39
C ASP A 141 8.56 -10.10 22.41
N GLY A 142 8.58 -8.88 22.86
CA GLY A 142 7.90 -8.46 24.06
C GLY A 142 6.58 -7.74 23.86
N PRO A 143 6.26 -6.79 24.75
CA PRO A 143 4.89 -6.33 24.96
C PRO A 143 4.23 -5.83 23.67
N LYS A 144 2.91 -6.00 23.61
CA LYS A 144 2.07 -5.44 22.55
C LYS A 144 2.41 -3.97 22.32
N ALA A 145 2.56 -3.58 21.07
CA ALA A 145 2.76 -2.20 20.70
C ALA A 145 1.41 -1.49 20.59
N ASP A 146 1.19 -0.48 21.42
CA ASP A 146 0.02 0.40 21.31
C ASP A 146 0.19 1.31 20.09
N VAL A 147 -0.67 1.13 19.08
CA VAL A 147 -0.62 1.87 17.82
C VAL A 147 -1.58 3.05 17.86
N ARG A 148 -1.06 4.24 17.54
CA ARG A 148 -1.83 5.50 17.54
C ARG A 148 -1.54 6.31 16.28
N ILE A 149 -2.51 7.15 15.92
CA ILE A 149 -2.33 8.15 14.86
C ILE A 149 -1.36 9.23 15.33
N ALA A 150 -0.37 9.55 14.52
CA ALA A 150 0.54 10.68 14.76
C ALA A 150 -0.23 12.01 14.69
N ASP A 151 0.10 12.98 15.56
CA ASP A 151 -0.68 14.21 15.70
C ASP A 151 -0.93 14.98 14.40
N ARG A 152 0.05 15.00 13.50
CA ARG A 152 -0.04 15.71 12.21
C ARG A 152 -0.68 14.90 11.09
N ALA A 153 -1.16 13.67 11.38
CA ALA A 153 -1.67 12.75 10.37
C ALA A 153 -3.17 12.46 10.48
N LYS A 154 -3.90 13.12 11.39
CA LYS A 154 -5.32 12.82 11.71
C LYS A 154 -6.23 12.86 10.48
N ASP A 155 -5.97 13.78 9.55
CA ASP A 155 -6.78 13.98 8.35
C ASP A 155 -6.21 13.27 7.09
N HIS A 156 -5.16 12.45 7.26
CA HIS A 156 -4.57 11.77 6.11
C HIS A 156 -5.53 10.72 5.53
N PRO A 157 -5.77 10.69 4.20
CA PRO A 157 -6.81 9.85 3.58
C PRO A 157 -6.62 8.36 3.81
N ILE A 158 -5.39 7.88 4.00
CA ILE A 158 -5.11 6.49 4.35
C ILE A 158 -5.74 6.11 5.69
N LEU A 159 -5.82 7.05 6.64
CA LEU A 159 -6.28 6.82 8.00
C LEU A 159 -7.78 7.06 8.22
N ALA A 160 -8.54 7.38 7.17
CA ALA A 160 -9.98 7.59 7.32
C ALA A 160 -10.68 6.35 7.90
N GLY A 161 -11.25 6.52 9.09
CA GLY A 161 -11.89 5.45 9.85
C GLY A 161 -10.93 4.48 10.56
N PHE A 162 -9.62 4.78 10.62
CA PHE A 162 -8.66 4.05 11.43
C PHE A 162 -8.93 4.29 12.92
N LYS A 163 -8.83 3.21 13.71
CA LYS A 163 -8.92 3.26 15.16
C LYS A 163 -7.63 2.74 15.78
N PRO A 164 -7.12 3.33 16.87
CA PRO A 164 -6.00 2.77 17.62
C PRO A 164 -6.24 1.31 17.99
N PHE A 165 -5.19 0.50 17.91
CA PHE A 165 -5.22 -0.90 18.31
C PHE A 165 -3.88 -1.33 18.90
N ALA A 166 -3.79 -2.53 19.47
CA ALA A 166 -2.55 -3.10 19.98
C ALA A 166 -2.08 -4.22 19.04
N SER A 167 -0.89 -4.02 18.42
CA SER A 167 -0.23 -5.08 17.65
C SER A 167 0.51 -6.03 18.60
N ALA A 168 0.36 -7.34 18.37
CA ALA A 168 0.99 -8.38 19.19
C ALA A 168 2.47 -8.62 18.84
N TYR A 169 3.00 -7.90 17.85
CA TYR A 169 4.32 -8.16 17.29
C TYR A 169 5.36 -7.14 17.72
N SER A 170 6.64 -7.55 17.68
CA SER A 170 7.78 -6.73 18.09
C SER A 170 7.78 -5.34 17.40
N LEU A 171 8.02 -4.30 18.20
CA LEU A 171 8.19 -2.93 17.74
C LEU A 171 9.54 -2.80 17.04
N TYR A 172 9.54 -2.35 15.77
CA TYR A 172 10.78 -2.08 15.02
C TYR A 172 11.41 -0.76 15.44
N LYS A 173 12.74 -0.73 15.45
CA LYS A 173 13.54 0.47 15.65
C LYS A 173 13.69 1.18 14.32
N ASN A 174 12.91 2.21 14.11
CA ASN A 174 12.82 2.96 12.84
C ASN A 174 13.22 4.44 12.98
N THR A 175 13.80 4.84 14.09
CA THR A 175 14.24 6.23 14.30
C THR A 175 15.24 6.67 13.23
N GLY A 176 15.07 7.89 12.72
CA GLY A 176 15.92 8.45 11.66
C GLY A 176 15.40 8.17 10.25
N LEU A 177 14.09 8.30 10.05
CA LEU A 177 13.47 8.25 8.72
C LEU A 177 14.02 9.32 7.78
N ALA A 178 13.83 9.13 6.48
CA ALA A 178 14.13 10.14 5.46
C ALA A 178 13.40 11.47 5.77
N GLY A 179 14.04 12.61 5.47
CA GLY A 179 13.51 13.93 5.82
C GLY A 179 12.19 14.30 5.16
N ASP A 180 11.83 13.63 4.06
CA ASP A 180 10.56 13.78 3.35
C ASP A 180 9.48 12.77 3.81
N ALA A 181 9.78 11.90 4.79
CA ALA A 181 8.83 10.94 5.31
C ALA A 181 7.80 11.62 6.23
N GLN A 182 6.53 11.44 5.91
CA GLN A 182 5.41 11.86 6.75
C GLN A 182 4.95 10.68 7.62
N VAL A 183 5.20 10.74 8.92
CA VAL A 183 4.75 9.71 9.88
C VAL A 183 3.23 9.76 10.00
N LEU A 184 2.59 8.61 9.81
CA LEU A 184 1.14 8.44 9.93
C LEU A 184 0.76 7.77 11.26
N LEU A 185 1.50 6.74 11.67
CA LEU A 185 1.26 6.01 12.91
C LEU A 185 2.53 5.90 13.74
N THR A 186 2.36 5.94 15.04
CA THR A 186 3.37 5.60 16.03
C THR A 186 2.95 4.35 16.82
N GLY A 187 3.93 3.56 17.24
CA GLY A 187 3.75 2.41 18.11
C GLY A 187 4.55 2.59 19.39
N THR A 188 3.97 2.28 20.54
CA THR A 188 4.63 2.36 21.85
C THR A 188 4.63 1.00 22.53
N ALA A 189 5.80 0.53 22.94
CA ALA A 189 5.99 -0.71 23.69
C ALA A 189 7.16 -0.57 24.68
N GLY A 190 6.97 -0.98 25.93
CA GLY A 190 8.03 -0.94 26.95
C GLY A 190 8.63 0.45 27.15
N GLY A 191 7.84 1.51 27.06
CA GLY A 191 8.29 2.90 27.19
C GLY A 191 9.08 3.43 25.98
N LYS A 192 9.17 2.67 24.86
CA LYS A 192 9.78 3.09 23.60
C LYS A 192 8.70 3.42 22.60
N THR A 193 8.85 4.54 21.88
CA THR A 193 7.92 4.96 20.82
C THR A 193 8.69 5.08 19.51
N GLU A 194 8.15 4.46 18.46
CA GLU A 194 8.73 4.44 17.12
C GLU A 194 7.68 4.79 16.07
N PRO A 195 8.06 5.36 14.92
CA PRO A 195 7.18 5.41 13.76
C PRO A 195 6.93 3.99 13.25
N VAL A 196 5.63 3.65 13.06
CA VAL A 196 5.23 2.32 12.58
C VAL A 196 4.49 2.34 11.24
N ALA A 197 4.12 3.54 10.75
CA ALA A 197 3.69 3.74 9.36
C ALA A 197 4.00 5.15 8.90
N TRP A 198 4.39 5.28 7.64
CA TRP A 198 4.69 6.57 7.01
C TRP A 198 4.46 6.54 5.50
N THR A 199 4.42 7.72 4.92
CA THR A 199 4.40 7.93 3.47
C THR A 199 5.58 8.80 3.05
N ARG A 200 6.02 8.66 1.80
CA ARG A 200 6.98 9.56 1.15
C ARG A 200 6.83 9.53 -0.36
N LEU A 201 7.63 10.33 -1.05
CA LEU A 201 7.81 10.25 -2.50
C LEU A 201 9.18 9.67 -2.83
N HIS A 202 9.23 8.74 -3.78
CA HIS A 202 10.48 8.23 -4.35
C HIS A 202 10.41 8.30 -5.87
N ASN A 203 11.27 9.10 -6.49
CA ASN A 203 11.26 9.36 -7.94
C ASN A 203 9.87 9.77 -8.47
N GLY A 204 9.10 10.53 -7.69
CA GLY A 204 7.73 10.92 -8.02
C GLY A 204 6.65 9.88 -7.68
N GLY A 205 7.01 8.65 -7.39
CA GLY A 205 6.09 7.60 -6.94
C GLY A 205 5.76 7.71 -5.45
N ARG A 206 4.49 7.44 -5.12
CA ARG A 206 4.02 7.45 -3.74
C ARG A 206 4.35 6.12 -3.06
N ILE A 207 5.03 6.20 -1.94
CA ILE A 207 5.39 5.07 -1.10
C ILE A 207 4.60 5.15 0.21
N PHE A 208 3.96 4.06 0.58
CA PHE A 208 3.49 3.82 1.95
C PHE A 208 4.26 2.64 2.52
N TYR A 209 4.70 2.76 3.75
CA TYR A 209 5.29 1.64 4.48
C TYR A 209 4.67 1.56 5.87
N THR A 210 4.51 0.30 6.36
CA THR A 210 4.20 0.02 7.76
C THR A 210 5.03 -1.14 8.30
N SER A 211 5.58 -0.98 9.50
CA SER A 211 6.24 -2.06 10.24
C SER A 211 5.25 -2.97 11.01
N LEU A 212 3.96 -2.67 10.94
CA LEU A 212 2.87 -3.56 11.35
C LEU A 212 2.64 -4.62 10.27
N GLY A 213 1.83 -5.63 10.55
CA GLY A 213 1.45 -6.64 9.57
C GLY A 213 1.86 -8.06 9.97
N GLY A 214 1.92 -8.36 11.25
CA GLY A 214 1.90 -9.76 11.69
C GLY A 214 0.52 -10.39 11.41
N PRO A 215 0.40 -11.74 11.45
CA PRO A 215 -0.84 -12.43 11.09
C PRO A 215 -2.10 -11.94 11.81
N ASP A 216 -1.99 -11.54 13.08
CA ASP A 216 -3.15 -11.02 13.84
C ASP A 216 -3.52 -9.59 13.44
N ASP A 217 -2.55 -8.76 13.01
CA ASP A 217 -2.84 -7.43 12.50
C ASP A 217 -3.74 -7.51 11.25
N PHE A 218 -3.52 -8.52 10.38
CA PHE A 218 -4.38 -8.76 9.20
C PHE A 218 -5.81 -9.21 9.54
N LYS A 219 -6.07 -9.69 10.79
CA LYS A 219 -7.43 -9.98 11.25
C LYS A 219 -8.19 -8.71 11.66
N ASP A 220 -7.47 -7.62 11.98
CA ASP A 220 -8.08 -6.33 12.31
C ASP A 220 -8.67 -5.65 11.06
N ALA A 221 -9.96 -5.31 11.12
CA ALA A 221 -10.66 -4.69 9.98
C ALA A 221 -10.14 -3.27 9.67
N GLY A 222 -9.68 -2.54 10.70
CA GLY A 222 -9.09 -1.20 10.55
C GLY A 222 -7.75 -1.26 9.84
N PHE A 223 -6.91 -2.24 10.18
CA PHE A 223 -5.63 -2.48 9.53
C PHE A 223 -5.82 -2.84 8.04
N ARG A 224 -6.71 -3.80 7.72
CA ARG A 224 -7.01 -4.14 6.32
C ARG A 224 -7.54 -2.95 5.54
N ARG A 225 -8.43 -2.14 6.13
CA ARG A 225 -8.94 -0.91 5.51
C ARG A 225 -7.85 0.10 5.25
N MET A 226 -6.93 0.29 6.19
CA MET A 226 -5.78 1.17 6.03
C MET A 226 -4.88 0.72 4.86
N LEU A 227 -4.56 -0.58 4.76
CA LEU A 227 -3.78 -1.11 3.65
C LEU A 227 -4.50 -0.93 2.31
N ALA A 228 -5.81 -1.19 2.23
CA ALA A 228 -6.60 -0.96 1.03
C ALA A 228 -6.55 0.52 0.61
N ARG A 229 -6.75 1.45 1.55
CA ARG A 229 -6.65 2.89 1.30
C ARG A 229 -5.24 3.31 0.88
N ALA A 230 -4.20 2.67 1.42
CA ALA A 230 -2.82 2.92 1.02
C ALA A 230 -2.57 2.56 -0.46
N LEU A 231 -3.15 1.47 -0.96
CA LEU A 231 -3.07 1.08 -2.38
C LEU A 231 -3.71 2.14 -3.29
N PHE A 232 -4.93 2.59 -2.97
CA PHE A 232 -5.61 3.63 -3.73
C PHE A 232 -4.88 4.98 -3.64
N TRP A 233 -4.43 5.36 -2.44
CA TRP A 233 -3.65 6.59 -2.24
C TRP A 233 -2.35 6.59 -3.03
N ALA A 234 -1.62 5.47 -3.01
CA ALA A 234 -0.34 5.35 -3.71
C ALA A 234 -0.50 5.52 -5.23
N THR A 235 -1.63 5.11 -5.79
CA THR A 235 -1.95 5.26 -7.22
C THR A 235 -2.72 6.54 -7.56
N SER A 236 -2.94 7.43 -6.60
CA SER A 236 -3.74 8.66 -6.77
C SER A 236 -5.18 8.40 -7.23
N ARG A 237 -5.71 7.21 -6.97
CA ARG A 237 -7.10 6.85 -7.31
C ARG A 237 -8.02 7.08 -6.11
N PRO A 238 -9.28 7.48 -6.32
CA PRO A 238 -10.29 7.45 -5.27
C PRO A 238 -10.52 6.02 -4.80
N VAL A 239 -10.94 5.86 -3.54
CA VAL A 239 -11.32 4.53 -3.03
C VAL A 239 -12.67 4.16 -3.63
N GLU A 240 -12.67 3.16 -4.49
CA GLU A 240 -13.87 2.67 -5.18
C GLU A 240 -14.31 1.34 -4.57
N GLY A 241 -15.53 1.30 -4.05
CA GLY A 241 -16.21 0.07 -3.68
C GLY A 241 -16.58 -0.77 -4.93
N ARG A 242 -16.84 -2.04 -4.70
CA ARG A 242 -17.27 -2.97 -5.77
C ARG A 242 -18.76 -2.80 -6.13
#